data_22ab2f930dd2b8ed52bf1ff9917d3a0f
#
_entry.id   22ab2f930dd2b8ed52bf1ff9917d3a0f
#
_cell.length_a   1.000
_cell.length_b   1.000
_cell.length_c   1.000
_cell.angle_alpha   90.00
_cell.angle_beta   90.00
_cell.angle_gamma   90.00
#
_symmetry.space_group_name_H-M   'P 1'
#
loop_
_entity.id
_entity.type
_entity.pdbx_description
1 polymer ?
#
loop_
_entity_poly.entity_id
_entity_poly.type
_entity_poly.pdbx_seq_one_letter_code
_entity_poly.pdbx_strand_id
1 'polypeptide(L)'
;MEQQAIITVENLRTYFYSNKRCNKVLNGISFKLYKGKTLCVVGESGCGKSVTASSVMQLLPKLSRIESGSITYHSPEGDIRIDQLERNGKTMRKLRGHDLAMIFQDPMTALNPVYTIGFQIGENLKYHTRMDKRERRIRTLELLTKMGISTPDKRIDQYPHEFSGGMRQRAMIAMAMSCNPKVLIADEPTTALDVTIQAQIFELMNRLKQDHDTAIMLITHDMGVVSELADDVAVMYMGNIVEQGTAVEVLKHPAHPYTSALLKSIPVLGQGKKQKLEAIRGVTPDPYDRPKGCQFAPRCDYACEKCEEMPPETMVGVGHMVRCWNAQKVYGAKQKEASL
;
A
#
# COMPACT_ATOMS: atom_id res chain seq x y z
N MET A 1 3.90 10.54 23.30
CA MET A 1 4.14 9.08 23.34
C MET A 1 4.96 8.73 22.11
N GLU A 2 6.07 8.01 22.25
CA GLU A 2 6.86 7.52 21.13
C GLU A 2 6.00 6.59 20.26
N GLN A 3 5.99 6.84 18.95
CA GLN A 3 5.22 6.03 18.01
C GLN A 3 5.89 4.66 17.88
N GLN A 4 5.21 3.60 18.29
CA GLN A 4 5.73 2.24 18.21
C GLN A 4 5.60 1.71 16.77
N ALA A 5 6.73 1.54 16.07
CA ALA A 5 6.76 0.85 14.79
C ALA A 5 6.34 -0.62 14.98
N ILE A 6 5.53 -1.15 14.06
CA ILE A 6 5.13 -2.56 14.01
C ILE A 6 5.80 -3.30 12.86
N ILE A 7 6.08 -2.61 11.76
CA ILE A 7 6.94 -3.09 10.67
C ILE A 7 8.02 -2.04 10.43
N THR A 8 9.25 -2.48 10.31
CA THR A 8 10.38 -1.66 9.83
C THR A 8 10.95 -2.32 8.59
N VAL A 9 11.02 -1.56 7.51
CA VAL A 9 11.66 -1.95 6.24
C VAL A 9 12.87 -1.05 6.04
N GLU A 10 14.05 -1.65 5.80
CA GLU A 10 15.31 -0.91 5.65
C GLU A 10 16.06 -1.36 4.41
N ASN A 11 16.38 -0.42 3.53
CA ASN A 11 17.18 -0.62 2.31
C ASN A 11 16.72 -1.82 1.46
N LEU A 12 15.41 -2.07 1.40
CA LEU A 12 14.84 -3.23 0.73
C LEU A 12 15.07 -3.17 -0.77
N ARG A 13 15.71 -4.21 -1.30
CA ARG A 13 15.96 -4.43 -2.73
C ARG A 13 15.31 -5.73 -3.16
N THR A 14 14.37 -5.66 -4.09
CA THR A 14 13.68 -6.83 -4.66
C THR A 14 13.84 -6.81 -6.17
N TYR A 15 14.39 -7.90 -6.71
CA TYR A 15 14.73 -8.02 -8.12
C TYR A 15 13.95 -9.17 -8.77
N PHE A 16 13.64 -8.98 -10.05
CA PHE A 16 13.00 -9.98 -10.89
C PHE A 16 13.95 -10.43 -11.99
N TYR A 17 14.04 -11.73 -12.17
CA TYR A 17 14.93 -12.36 -13.12
C TYR A 17 14.14 -12.99 -14.26
N SER A 18 14.39 -12.61 -15.48
CA SER A 18 13.77 -13.19 -16.68
C SER A 18 14.76 -13.23 -17.83
N ASN A 19 14.92 -14.37 -18.47
CA ASN A 19 15.68 -14.55 -19.72
C ASN A 19 17.01 -13.77 -19.76
N LYS A 20 17.88 -13.94 -18.77
CA LYS A 20 19.17 -13.28 -18.61
C LYS A 20 19.10 -11.76 -18.30
N ARG A 21 17.91 -11.19 -18.08
CA ARG A 21 17.73 -9.80 -17.67
C ARG A 21 17.31 -9.73 -16.21
N CYS A 22 17.81 -8.71 -15.52
CA CYS A 22 17.46 -8.42 -14.13
C CYS A 22 16.71 -7.08 -14.08
N ASN A 23 15.46 -7.12 -13.62
CA ASN A 23 14.71 -5.91 -13.32
C ASN A 23 14.83 -5.62 -11.82
N LYS A 24 15.43 -4.49 -11.48
CA LYS A 24 15.62 -4.01 -10.09
C LYS A 24 14.35 -3.29 -9.63
N VAL A 25 13.27 -4.02 -9.35
CA VAL A 25 11.95 -3.44 -9.07
C VAL A 25 11.95 -2.55 -7.85
N LEU A 26 12.61 -2.95 -6.75
CA LEU A 26 12.83 -2.12 -5.56
C LEU A 26 14.32 -1.84 -5.38
N ASN A 27 14.68 -0.59 -5.12
CA ASN A 27 16.06 -0.10 -5.13
C ASN A 27 16.52 0.51 -3.81
N GLY A 28 16.33 -0.19 -2.70
CA GLY A 28 16.73 0.30 -1.38
C GLY A 28 15.70 1.25 -0.78
N ILE A 29 14.45 0.79 -0.74
CA ILE A 29 13.38 1.53 -0.07
C ILE A 29 13.41 1.28 1.43
N SER A 30 13.10 2.34 2.19
CA SER A 30 13.01 2.27 3.66
C SER A 30 11.76 2.99 4.13
N PHE A 31 10.98 2.35 5.00
CA PHE A 31 9.80 2.94 5.62
C PHE A 31 9.42 2.19 6.89
N LYS A 32 8.53 2.79 7.68
CA LYS A 32 7.98 2.17 8.90
C LYS A 32 6.47 2.20 8.86
N LEU A 33 5.85 1.14 9.37
CA LEU A 33 4.42 1.13 9.70
C LEU A 33 4.28 1.26 11.22
N TYR A 34 3.42 2.17 11.64
CA TYR A 34 3.16 2.43 13.05
C TYR A 34 1.79 1.91 13.46
N LYS A 35 1.68 1.41 14.69
CA LYS A 35 0.39 0.96 15.25
C LYS A 35 -0.64 2.09 15.18
N GLY A 36 -1.87 1.75 14.78
CA GLY A 36 -2.97 2.68 14.68
C GLY A 36 -2.79 3.79 13.65
N LYS A 37 -1.86 3.63 12.68
CA LYS A 37 -1.61 4.59 11.61
C LYS A 37 -1.73 3.97 10.22
N THR A 38 -2.04 4.83 9.26
CA THR A 38 -2.10 4.51 7.83
C THR A 38 -0.91 5.12 7.10
N LEU A 39 -0.04 4.29 6.52
CA LEU A 39 0.93 4.69 5.52
C LEU A 39 0.31 4.50 4.14
N CYS A 40 0.11 5.58 3.39
CA CYS A 40 -0.26 5.50 1.99
C CYS A 40 0.98 5.44 1.10
N VAL A 41 1.05 4.43 0.23
CA VAL A 41 2.10 4.27 -0.78
C VAL A 41 1.51 4.62 -2.14
N VAL A 42 2.01 5.69 -2.74
CA VAL A 42 1.46 6.27 -3.98
C VAL A 42 2.50 6.34 -5.09
N GLY A 43 2.05 6.43 -6.33
CA GLY A 43 2.92 6.56 -7.51
C GLY A 43 2.29 5.94 -8.76
N GLU A 44 2.91 6.16 -9.93
CA GLU A 44 2.44 5.61 -11.21
C GLU A 44 2.43 4.08 -11.21
N SER A 45 1.65 3.49 -12.15
CA SER A 45 1.64 2.03 -12.34
C SER A 45 3.04 1.52 -12.68
N GLY A 46 3.40 0.35 -12.13
CA GLY A 46 4.72 -0.26 -12.35
C GLY A 46 5.87 0.32 -11.52
N CYS A 47 5.64 1.30 -10.63
CA CYS A 47 6.72 1.87 -9.81
C CYS A 47 7.19 0.98 -8.63
N GLY A 48 6.54 -0.19 -8.38
CA GLY A 48 6.97 -1.15 -7.36
C GLY A 48 6.05 -1.28 -6.13
N LYS A 49 4.92 -0.58 -6.06
CA LYS A 49 3.99 -0.59 -4.90
C LYS A 49 3.55 -2.00 -4.49
N SER A 50 2.94 -2.75 -5.41
CA SER A 50 2.46 -4.12 -5.14
C SER A 50 3.61 -5.10 -4.86
N VAL A 51 4.81 -4.84 -5.40
CA VAL A 51 6.02 -5.63 -5.10
C VAL A 51 6.49 -5.36 -3.68
N THR A 52 6.36 -4.13 -3.17
CA THR A 52 6.62 -3.80 -1.77
C THR A 52 5.69 -4.59 -0.84
N ALA A 53 4.38 -4.58 -1.11
CA ALA A 53 3.40 -5.39 -0.38
C ALA A 53 3.73 -6.89 -0.42
N SER A 54 4.01 -7.42 -1.62
CA SER A 54 4.36 -8.84 -1.81
C SER A 54 5.67 -9.22 -1.12
N SER A 55 6.63 -8.29 -1.02
CA SER A 55 7.89 -8.52 -0.29
C SER A 55 7.64 -8.65 1.22
N VAL A 56 6.84 -7.76 1.81
CA VAL A 56 6.46 -7.82 3.24
C VAL A 56 5.70 -9.11 3.54
N MET A 57 4.80 -9.52 2.65
CA MET A 57 4.00 -10.74 2.79
C MET A 57 4.76 -12.01 2.38
N GLN A 58 5.99 -11.94 1.89
CA GLN A 58 6.70 -13.09 1.31
C GLN A 58 5.87 -13.82 0.21
N LEU A 59 5.14 -13.04 -0.61
CA LEU A 59 4.30 -13.54 -1.70
C LEU A 59 4.89 -13.25 -3.08
N LEU A 60 6.20 -13.05 -3.13
CA LEU A 60 6.92 -12.78 -4.37
C LEU A 60 6.80 -13.93 -5.39
N PRO A 61 6.72 -13.69 -6.70
CA PRO A 61 6.76 -14.73 -7.74
C PRO A 61 8.04 -15.56 -7.70
N LYS A 62 8.03 -16.74 -8.32
CA LYS A 62 9.18 -17.67 -8.31
C LYS A 62 10.48 -17.08 -8.89
N LEU A 63 10.35 -16.20 -9.88
CA LEU A 63 11.48 -15.56 -10.57
C LEU A 63 11.92 -14.24 -9.91
N SER A 64 11.55 -14.02 -8.66
CA SER A 64 11.94 -12.83 -7.91
C SER A 64 12.42 -13.20 -6.52
N ARG A 65 13.28 -12.34 -5.95
CA ARG A 65 13.79 -12.49 -4.60
C ARG A 65 14.16 -11.13 -3.99
N ILE A 66 14.21 -11.12 -2.67
CA ILE A 66 14.82 -10.04 -1.90
C ILE A 66 16.34 -10.22 -2.02
N GLU A 67 17.01 -9.24 -2.63
CA GLU A 67 18.47 -9.26 -2.81
C GLU A 67 19.20 -8.76 -1.55
N SER A 68 18.66 -7.74 -0.92
CA SER A 68 19.24 -7.16 0.29
C SER A 68 18.21 -6.30 1.03
N GLY A 69 18.60 -5.83 2.21
CA GLY A 69 17.77 -5.06 3.11
C GLY A 69 17.12 -5.94 4.17
N SER A 70 16.23 -5.36 4.93
CA SER A 70 15.54 -6.05 6.01
C SER A 70 14.07 -5.71 6.09
N ILE A 71 13.27 -6.68 6.53
CA ILE A 71 11.86 -6.51 6.89
C ILE A 71 11.69 -7.08 8.28
N THR A 72 11.51 -6.23 9.28
CA THR A 72 11.36 -6.62 10.67
C THR A 72 9.92 -6.40 11.13
N TYR A 73 9.28 -7.44 11.63
CA TYR A 73 8.00 -7.37 12.35
C TYR A 73 8.29 -7.33 13.85
N HIS A 74 7.87 -6.25 14.51
CA HIS A 74 8.02 -6.05 15.95
C HIS A 74 6.84 -6.66 16.70
N SER A 75 6.95 -7.94 17.05
CA SER A 75 5.91 -8.62 17.81
C SER A 75 6.08 -8.41 19.31
N PRO A 76 5.02 -8.61 20.13
CA PRO A 76 5.14 -8.57 21.59
C PRO A 76 6.12 -9.63 22.15
N GLU A 77 6.35 -10.71 21.41
CA GLU A 77 7.24 -11.83 21.78
C GLU A 77 8.70 -11.60 21.33
N GLY A 78 8.97 -10.51 20.60
CA GLY A 78 10.27 -10.14 20.05
C GLY A 78 10.24 -9.89 18.55
N ASP A 79 11.35 -9.42 18.03
CA ASP A 79 11.50 -9.05 16.63
C ASP A 79 11.63 -10.27 15.72
N ILE A 80 10.89 -10.28 14.62
CA ILE A 80 10.88 -11.33 13.62
C ILE A 80 11.37 -10.77 12.28
N ARG A 81 12.49 -11.28 11.76
CA ARG A 81 13.03 -10.93 10.44
C ARG A 81 12.28 -11.69 9.35
N ILE A 82 11.26 -11.02 8.77
CA ILE A 82 10.40 -11.60 7.71
C ILE A 82 11.21 -11.98 6.48
N ASP A 83 12.20 -11.15 6.09
CA ASP A 83 13.07 -11.39 4.94
C ASP A 83 13.90 -12.68 5.05
N GLN A 84 14.12 -13.18 6.27
CA GLN A 84 14.87 -14.40 6.54
C GLN A 84 13.98 -15.64 6.75
N LEU A 85 12.67 -15.45 6.83
CA LEU A 85 11.76 -16.59 6.99
C LEU A 85 11.64 -17.40 5.71
N GLU A 86 11.54 -18.71 5.88
CA GLU A 86 11.14 -19.58 4.79
C GLU A 86 9.70 -19.24 4.35
N ARG A 87 9.54 -19.00 3.04
CA ARG A 87 8.28 -18.53 2.43
C ARG A 87 7.04 -19.32 2.85
N ASN A 88 7.16 -20.65 2.92
CA ASN A 88 6.09 -21.58 3.32
C ASN A 88 6.36 -22.22 4.69
N GLY A 89 7.28 -21.66 5.47
CA GLY A 89 7.62 -22.12 6.81
C GLY A 89 6.49 -21.90 7.81
N LYS A 90 6.54 -22.63 8.92
CA LYS A 90 5.51 -22.59 9.97
C LYS A 90 5.28 -21.17 10.53
N THR A 91 6.37 -20.43 10.78
CA THR A 91 6.32 -19.07 11.31
C THR A 91 5.60 -18.11 10.35
N MET A 92 5.97 -18.14 9.05
CA MET A 92 5.33 -17.26 8.07
C MET A 92 3.85 -17.59 7.85
N ARG A 93 3.47 -18.87 7.89
CA ARG A 93 2.06 -19.29 7.84
C ARG A 93 1.27 -18.84 9.08
N LYS A 94 1.90 -18.84 10.28
CA LYS A 94 1.26 -18.32 11.50
C LYS A 94 1.03 -16.81 11.41
N LEU A 95 1.99 -16.06 10.88
CA LEU A 95 1.88 -14.61 10.72
C LEU A 95 0.79 -14.23 9.70
N ARG A 96 0.79 -14.87 8.52
CA ARG A 96 -0.21 -14.59 7.47
C ARG A 96 -1.58 -15.04 7.91
N GLY A 97 -2.55 -14.13 7.81
CA GLY A 97 -3.93 -14.37 8.19
C GLY A 97 -4.25 -14.10 9.66
N HIS A 98 -3.25 -14.10 10.54
CA HIS A 98 -3.41 -13.69 11.95
C HIS A 98 -2.91 -12.27 12.17
N ASP A 99 -1.58 -12.07 12.19
CA ASP A 99 -0.98 -10.76 12.47
C ASP A 99 -0.88 -9.89 11.21
N LEU A 100 -0.57 -10.50 10.07
CA LEU A 100 -0.41 -9.86 8.77
C LEU A 100 -1.51 -10.31 7.83
N ALA A 101 -2.32 -9.39 7.34
CA ALA A 101 -3.34 -9.66 6.35
C ALA A 101 -3.16 -8.79 5.11
N MET A 102 -3.65 -9.27 3.97
CA MET A 102 -3.55 -8.56 2.70
C MET A 102 -4.89 -8.58 1.97
N ILE A 103 -5.29 -7.41 1.47
CA ILE A 103 -6.36 -7.23 0.49
C ILE A 103 -5.69 -7.09 -0.87
N PHE A 104 -6.02 -7.98 -1.80
CA PHE A 104 -5.45 -7.99 -3.14
C PHE A 104 -6.21 -7.06 -4.09
N GLN A 105 -5.54 -6.57 -5.12
CA GLN A 105 -6.13 -5.70 -6.13
C GLN A 105 -7.29 -6.36 -6.89
N ASP A 106 -7.16 -7.66 -7.21
CA ASP A 106 -8.17 -8.41 -7.96
C ASP A 106 -8.85 -9.49 -7.09
N PRO A 107 -10.13 -9.30 -6.73
CA PRO A 107 -10.89 -10.28 -5.97
C PRO A 107 -11.17 -11.59 -6.72
N MET A 108 -11.06 -11.58 -8.07
CA MET A 108 -11.29 -12.77 -8.88
C MET A 108 -10.18 -13.81 -8.70
N THR A 109 -8.96 -13.34 -8.49
CA THR A 109 -7.80 -14.20 -8.25
C THR A 109 -7.60 -14.54 -6.78
N ALA A 110 -8.18 -13.74 -5.87
CA ALA A 110 -8.03 -13.93 -4.42
C ALA A 110 -8.98 -14.99 -3.85
N LEU A 111 -10.20 -15.13 -4.42
CA LEU A 111 -11.19 -16.09 -3.97
C LEU A 111 -11.13 -17.39 -4.77
N ASN A 112 -11.11 -18.52 -4.07
CA ASN A 112 -11.13 -19.84 -4.72
C ASN A 112 -12.57 -20.16 -5.21
N PRO A 113 -12.79 -20.38 -6.52
CA PRO A 113 -14.13 -20.55 -7.09
C PRO A 113 -14.84 -21.86 -6.66
N VAL A 114 -14.10 -22.85 -6.15
CA VAL A 114 -14.69 -24.16 -5.78
C VAL A 114 -15.08 -24.26 -4.30
N TYR A 115 -14.85 -23.22 -3.51
CA TYR A 115 -15.27 -23.15 -2.10
C TYR A 115 -16.28 -22.02 -1.88
N THR A 116 -17.22 -22.25 -0.96
CA THR A 116 -18.18 -21.20 -0.58
C THR A 116 -17.47 -20.05 0.15
N ILE A 117 -18.09 -18.87 0.14
CA ILE A 117 -17.57 -17.68 0.83
C ILE A 117 -17.40 -17.97 2.33
N GLY A 118 -18.40 -18.59 2.96
CA GLY A 118 -18.33 -18.93 4.39
C GLY A 118 -17.24 -19.94 4.72
N PHE A 119 -16.97 -20.89 3.82
CA PHE A 119 -15.85 -21.81 4.00
C PHE A 119 -14.51 -21.08 4.01
N GLN A 120 -14.28 -20.19 3.04
CA GLN A 120 -12.99 -19.49 2.90
C GLN A 120 -12.72 -18.54 4.06
N ILE A 121 -13.72 -17.77 4.53
CA ILE A 121 -13.57 -16.92 5.72
C ILE A 121 -13.41 -17.79 6.97
N GLY A 122 -14.21 -18.84 7.11
CA GLY A 122 -14.19 -19.76 8.24
C GLY A 122 -12.90 -20.59 8.32
N GLU A 123 -12.24 -20.84 7.17
CA GLU A 123 -10.95 -21.54 7.11
C GLU A 123 -9.87 -20.71 7.77
N ASN A 124 -9.78 -19.40 7.48
CA ASN A 124 -8.84 -18.50 8.14
C ASN A 124 -9.03 -18.52 9.67
N LEU A 125 -10.26 -18.38 10.13
CA LEU A 125 -10.62 -18.48 11.55
C LEU A 125 -10.23 -19.83 12.17
N LYS A 126 -10.40 -20.94 11.41
CA LYS A 126 -10.06 -22.30 11.89
C LYS A 126 -8.56 -22.45 12.17
N TYR A 127 -7.72 -21.88 11.32
CA TYR A 127 -6.27 -22.04 11.46
C TYR A 127 -5.64 -21.07 12.46
N HIS A 128 -6.28 -19.92 12.71
CA HIS A 128 -5.70 -18.82 13.48
C HIS A 128 -6.41 -18.52 14.80
N THR A 129 -7.54 -19.18 15.09
CA THR A 129 -8.29 -18.98 16.33
C THR A 129 -8.63 -20.31 17.00
N ARG A 130 -9.10 -20.25 18.25
CA ARG A 130 -9.63 -21.44 18.97
C ARG A 130 -11.14 -21.61 18.82
N MET A 131 -11.77 -20.86 17.93
CA MET A 131 -13.22 -20.89 17.73
C MET A 131 -13.69 -22.26 17.24
N ASP A 132 -14.79 -22.74 17.77
CA ASP A 132 -15.48 -23.94 17.26
C ASP A 132 -16.19 -23.66 15.92
N LYS A 133 -16.81 -24.67 15.32
CA LYS A 133 -17.50 -24.55 14.01
C LYS A 133 -18.67 -23.56 14.08
N ARG A 134 -19.40 -23.50 15.19
CA ARG A 134 -20.56 -22.62 15.38
C ARG A 134 -20.09 -21.17 15.56
N GLU A 135 -19.12 -20.94 16.39
CA GLU A 135 -18.50 -19.62 16.62
C GLU A 135 -17.94 -19.02 15.33
N ARG A 136 -17.20 -19.83 14.54
CA ARG A 136 -16.68 -19.38 13.22
C ARG A 136 -17.81 -18.97 12.28
N ARG A 137 -18.93 -19.73 12.23
CA ARG A 137 -20.06 -19.36 11.40
C ARG A 137 -20.70 -18.04 11.85
N ILE A 138 -20.90 -17.85 13.15
CA ILE A 138 -21.41 -16.59 13.73
C ILE A 138 -20.49 -15.45 13.37
N ARG A 139 -19.18 -15.60 13.61
CA ARG A 139 -18.19 -14.57 13.28
C ARG A 139 -18.17 -14.25 11.79
N THR A 140 -18.28 -15.23 10.93
CA THR A 140 -18.36 -15.03 9.47
C THR A 140 -19.62 -14.24 9.08
N LEU A 141 -20.78 -14.53 9.66
CA LEU A 141 -22.00 -13.78 9.44
C LEU A 141 -21.89 -12.32 9.89
N GLU A 142 -21.29 -12.08 11.07
CA GLU A 142 -21.01 -10.73 11.56
C GLU A 142 -20.14 -9.94 10.59
N LEU A 143 -19.06 -10.56 10.07
CA LEU A 143 -18.17 -9.94 9.09
C LEU A 143 -18.90 -9.59 7.80
N LEU A 144 -19.66 -10.53 7.23
CA LEU A 144 -20.44 -10.29 6.02
C LEU A 144 -21.48 -9.18 6.22
N THR A 145 -22.11 -9.13 7.39
CA THR A 145 -23.04 -8.05 7.77
C THR A 145 -22.32 -6.70 7.84
N LYS A 146 -21.16 -6.64 8.53
CA LYS A 146 -20.33 -5.42 8.63
C LYS A 146 -19.87 -4.92 7.25
N MET A 147 -19.63 -5.84 6.30
CA MET A 147 -19.32 -5.49 4.90
C MET A 147 -20.55 -5.05 4.10
N GLY A 148 -21.73 -4.93 4.69
CA GLY A 148 -22.95 -4.55 3.99
C GLY A 148 -23.41 -5.58 2.95
N ILE A 149 -23.08 -6.86 3.13
CA ILE A 149 -23.61 -7.94 2.29
C ILE A 149 -25.05 -8.23 2.74
N SER A 150 -26.00 -8.02 1.84
CA SER A 150 -27.41 -8.30 2.10
C SER A 150 -27.67 -9.78 2.26
N THR A 151 -28.57 -10.17 3.18
CA THR A 151 -28.95 -11.56 3.46
C THR A 151 -27.75 -12.49 3.71
N PRO A 152 -26.86 -12.17 4.68
CA PRO A 152 -25.62 -12.91 4.89
C PRO A 152 -25.86 -14.39 5.21
N ASP A 153 -26.97 -14.74 5.86
CA ASP A 153 -27.35 -16.13 6.17
C ASP A 153 -27.50 -17.02 4.93
N LYS A 154 -27.97 -16.44 3.81
CA LYS A 154 -28.07 -17.14 2.52
C LYS A 154 -26.77 -17.08 1.74
N ARG A 155 -26.10 -15.91 1.80
CA ARG A 155 -24.88 -15.64 1.03
C ARG A 155 -23.65 -16.40 1.53
N ILE A 156 -23.60 -16.74 2.80
CA ILE A 156 -22.48 -17.47 3.40
C ILE A 156 -22.21 -18.83 2.73
N ASP A 157 -23.27 -19.49 2.25
CA ASP A 157 -23.19 -20.82 1.64
C ASP A 157 -23.06 -20.75 0.10
N GLN A 158 -22.99 -19.55 -0.50
CA GLN A 158 -22.79 -19.32 -1.92
C GLN A 158 -21.33 -19.33 -2.33
N TYR A 159 -21.10 -19.54 -3.63
CA TYR A 159 -19.78 -19.55 -4.26
C TYR A 159 -19.43 -18.16 -4.81
N PRO A 160 -18.13 -17.87 -5.04
CA PRO A 160 -17.70 -16.58 -5.58
C PRO A 160 -18.37 -16.18 -6.90
N HIS A 161 -18.67 -17.12 -7.79
CA HIS A 161 -19.31 -16.84 -9.08
C HIS A 161 -20.77 -16.37 -8.95
N GLU A 162 -21.44 -16.62 -7.82
CA GLU A 162 -22.78 -16.14 -7.52
C GLU A 162 -22.79 -14.72 -6.93
N PHE A 163 -21.61 -14.14 -6.67
CA PHE A 163 -21.42 -12.80 -6.13
C PHE A 163 -21.12 -11.80 -7.25
N SER A 164 -21.63 -10.57 -7.14
CA SER A 164 -21.19 -9.46 -8.00
C SER A 164 -19.73 -9.09 -7.70
N GLY A 165 -19.07 -8.34 -8.59
CA GLY A 165 -17.69 -7.87 -8.38
C GLY A 165 -17.49 -7.17 -7.03
N GLY A 166 -18.37 -6.20 -6.71
CA GLY A 166 -18.34 -5.51 -5.42
C GLY A 166 -18.62 -6.41 -4.21
N MET A 167 -19.47 -7.43 -4.35
CA MET A 167 -19.68 -8.41 -3.26
C MET A 167 -18.46 -9.29 -3.05
N ARG A 168 -17.76 -9.71 -4.11
CA ARG A 168 -16.49 -10.46 -4.01
C ARG A 168 -15.41 -9.64 -3.30
N GLN A 169 -15.29 -8.37 -3.67
CA GLN A 169 -14.36 -7.44 -3.02
C GLN A 169 -14.63 -7.36 -1.51
N ARG A 170 -15.89 -7.15 -1.13
CA ARG A 170 -16.31 -7.09 0.28
C ARG A 170 -16.09 -8.42 1.02
N ALA A 171 -16.31 -9.55 0.36
CA ALA A 171 -16.03 -10.87 0.94
C ALA A 171 -14.51 -11.09 1.14
N MET A 172 -13.68 -10.67 0.20
CA MET A 172 -12.22 -10.71 0.33
C MET A 172 -11.74 -9.82 1.49
N ILE A 173 -12.29 -8.63 1.65
CA ILE A 173 -12.01 -7.75 2.77
C ILE A 173 -12.44 -8.39 4.08
N ALA A 174 -13.65 -8.99 4.15
CA ALA A 174 -14.12 -9.74 5.32
C ALA A 174 -13.14 -10.87 5.71
N MET A 175 -12.61 -11.58 4.72
CA MET A 175 -11.61 -12.64 4.94
C MET A 175 -10.31 -12.07 5.51
N ALA A 176 -9.78 -11.01 4.94
CA ALA A 176 -8.57 -10.37 5.43
C ALA A 176 -8.70 -9.86 6.87
N MET A 177 -9.88 -9.33 7.23
CA MET A 177 -10.17 -8.77 8.55
C MET A 177 -10.64 -9.78 9.59
N SER A 178 -10.80 -11.06 9.22
CA SER A 178 -11.47 -12.07 10.06
C SER A 178 -10.80 -12.28 11.42
N CYS A 179 -9.47 -12.21 11.48
CA CYS A 179 -8.67 -12.41 12.70
C CYS A 179 -8.24 -11.10 13.38
N ASN A 180 -8.79 -9.93 13.02
CA ASN A 180 -8.37 -8.62 13.51
C ASN A 180 -6.85 -8.42 13.42
N PRO A 181 -6.29 -8.34 12.21
CA PRO A 181 -4.85 -8.33 12.00
C PRO A 181 -4.18 -7.11 12.64
N LYS A 182 -2.92 -7.26 13.03
CA LYS A 182 -2.09 -6.15 13.54
C LYS A 182 -1.57 -5.25 12.42
N VAL A 183 -1.39 -5.83 11.22
CA VAL A 183 -0.98 -5.13 10.00
C VAL A 183 -1.92 -5.54 8.87
N LEU A 184 -2.55 -4.56 8.24
CA LEU A 184 -3.38 -4.75 7.05
C LEU A 184 -2.70 -4.07 5.86
N ILE A 185 -2.33 -4.85 4.85
CA ILE A 185 -1.82 -4.33 3.58
C ILE A 185 -2.96 -4.36 2.57
N ALA A 186 -3.35 -3.20 2.05
CA ALA A 186 -4.43 -3.06 1.10
C ALA A 186 -3.88 -2.55 -0.25
N ASP A 187 -3.82 -3.44 -1.23
CA ASP A 187 -3.32 -3.13 -2.57
C ASP A 187 -4.50 -2.77 -3.47
N GLU A 188 -4.71 -1.47 -3.70
CA GLU A 188 -5.81 -0.90 -4.47
C GLU A 188 -7.19 -1.50 -4.11
N PRO A 189 -7.61 -1.46 -2.84
CA PRO A 189 -8.74 -2.25 -2.34
C PRO A 189 -10.09 -1.87 -2.93
N THR A 190 -10.20 -0.77 -3.67
CA THR A 190 -11.48 -0.19 -4.12
C THR A 190 -11.55 0.08 -5.63
N THR A 191 -10.57 -0.36 -6.41
CA THR A 191 -10.43 -0.01 -7.85
C THR A 191 -11.65 -0.40 -8.70
N ALA A 192 -12.44 -1.39 -8.29
CA ALA A 192 -13.63 -1.86 -9.05
C ALA A 192 -14.96 -1.57 -8.33
N LEU A 193 -14.99 -0.61 -7.39
CA LEU A 193 -16.15 -0.32 -6.57
C LEU A 193 -16.74 1.07 -6.89
N ASP A 194 -18.06 1.18 -6.72
CA ASP A 194 -18.71 2.49 -6.72
C ASP A 194 -18.32 3.33 -5.49
N VAL A 195 -18.44 4.66 -5.61
CA VAL A 195 -18.00 5.63 -4.59
C VAL A 195 -18.66 5.39 -3.21
N THR A 196 -19.91 4.94 -3.19
CA THR A 196 -20.64 4.69 -1.94
C THR A 196 -20.05 3.49 -1.19
N ILE A 197 -19.75 2.41 -1.90
CA ILE A 197 -19.14 1.22 -1.32
C ILE A 197 -17.69 1.49 -0.92
N GLN A 198 -16.96 2.27 -1.71
CA GLN A 198 -15.60 2.71 -1.39
C GLN A 198 -15.57 3.43 -0.03
N ALA A 199 -16.45 4.40 0.20
CA ALA A 199 -16.55 5.13 1.47
C ALA A 199 -16.85 4.18 2.65
N GLN A 200 -17.76 3.21 2.48
CA GLN A 200 -18.06 2.21 3.52
C GLN A 200 -16.84 1.34 3.89
N ILE A 201 -16.04 0.96 2.89
CA ILE A 201 -14.81 0.17 3.13
C ILE A 201 -13.77 1.01 3.87
N PHE A 202 -13.61 2.26 3.51
CA PHE A 202 -12.67 3.14 4.20
C PHE A 202 -13.08 3.45 5.63
N GLU A 203 -14.37 3.64 5.89
CA GLU A 203 -14.90 3.75 7.26
C GLU A 203 -14.58 2.50 8.08
N LEU A 204 -14.74 1.30 7.48
CA LEU A 204 -14.44 0.05 8.14
C LEU A 204 -12.94 -0.12 8.42
N MET A 205 -12.06 0.27 7.47
CA MET A 205 -10.61 0.28 7.70
C MET A 205 -10.23 1.25 8.83
N ASN A 206 -10.86 2.44 8.88
CA ASN A 206 -10.66 3.39 9.97
C ASN A 206 -11.13 2.84 11.33
N ARG A 207 -12.25 2.13 11.38
CA ARG A 207 -12.70 1.45 12.60
C ARG A 207 -11.71 0.39 13.06
N LEU A 208 -11.15 -0.42 12.16
CA LEU A 208 -10.10 -1.38 12.51
C LEU A 208 -8.87 -0.69 13.10
N LYS A 209 -8.46 0.43 12.48
CA LYS A 209 -7.35 1.23 12.97
C LYS A 209 -7.60 1.71 14.40
N GLN A 210 -8.81 2.21 14.68
CA GLN A 210 -9.18 2.77 15.99
C GLN A 210 -9.44 1.69 17.07
N ASP A 211 -10.17 0.62 16.70
CA ASP A 211 -10.62 -0.38 17.68
C ASP A 211 -9.53 -1.41 18.01
N HIS A 212 -8.58 -1.64 17.12
CA HIS A 212 -7.58 -2.71 17.23
C HIS A 212 -6.13 -2.25 17.10
N ASP A 213 -5.88 -0.94 17.00
CA ASP A 213 -4.55 -0.36 16.74
C ASP A 213 -3.88 -0.97 15.48
N THR A 214 -4.68 -1.39 14.49
CA THR A 214 -4.17 -1.99 13.26
C THR A 214 -3.36 -0.96 12.49
N ALA A 215 -2.12 -1.30 12.13
CA ALA A 215 -1.32 -0.54 11.18
C ALA A 215 -1.80 -0.84 9.77
N ILE A 216 -2.04 0.18 8.95
CA ILE A 216 -2.52 0.02 7.58
C ILE A 216 -1.45 0.49 6.61
N MET A 217 -1.09 -0.35 5.63
CA MET A 217 -0.36 0.04 4.45
C MET A 217 -1.34 0.08 3.28
N LEU A 218 -1.71 1.27 2.83
CA LEU A 218 -2.66 1.46 1.75
C LEU A 218 -1.93 1.84 0.47
N ILE A 219 -2.02 1.00 -0.54
CA ILE A 219 -1.51 1.28 -1.88
C ILE A 219 -2.67 1.82 -2.70
N THR A 220 -2.51 3.01 -3.26
CA THR A 220 -3.52 3.63 -4.12
C THR A 220 -2.88 4.61 -5.10
N HIS A 221 -3.56 4.90 -6.18
CA HIS A 221 -3.27 6.01 -7.10
C HIS A 221 -4.25 7.18 -6.93
N ASP A 222 -5.26 7.03 -6.07
CA ASP A 222 -6.27 8.05 -5.79
C ASP A 222 -5.82 8.95 -4.62
N MET A 223 -5.45 10.18 -4.93
CA MET A 223 -4.99 11.14 -3.93
C MET A 223 -6.13 11.71 -3.07
N GLY A 224 -7.39 11.59 -3.51
CA GLY A 224 -8.56 11.87 -2.68
C GLY A 224 -8.60 10.93 -1.48
N VAL A 225 -8.40 9.64 -1.74
CA VAL A 225 -8.28 8.60 -0.70
C VAL A 225 -7.09 8.86 0.22
N VAL A 226 -5.95 9.28 -0.34
CA VAL A 226 -4.76 9.63 0.46
C VAL A 226 -5.06 10.78 1.42
N SER A 227 -5.74 11.83 0.95
CA SER A 227 -6.07 12.99 1.79
C SER A 227 -7.04 12.67 2.94
N GLU A 228 -7.86 11.63 2.78
CA GLU A 228 -8.85 11.20 3.77
C GLU A 228 -8.28 10.22 4.80
N LEU A 229 -7.44 9.29 4.36
CA LEU A 229 -7.05 8.13 5.18
C LEU A 229 -5.60 8.16 5.67
N ALA A 230 -4.69 8.88 4.98
CA ALA A 230 -3.28 8.82 5.28
C ALA A 230 -2.90 9.59 6.55
N ASP A 231 -2.16 8.97 7.41
CA ASP A 231 -1.37 9.65 8.45
C ASP A 231 0.01 10.02 7.86
N ASP A 232 0.64 9.08 7.16
CA ASP A 232 1.93 9.23 6.50
C ASP A 232 1.81 8.83 5.02
N VAL A 233 2.65 9.43 4.16
CA VAL A 233 2.67 9.16 2.72
C VAL A 233 4.09 8.83 2.27
N ALA A 234 4.24 7.80 1.44
CA ALA A 234 5.46 7.47 0.72
C ALA A 234 5.19 7.51 -0.78
N VAL A 235 5.85 8.43 -1.49
CA VAL A 235 5.74 8.57 -2.94
C VAL A 235 6.81 7.73 -3.61
N MET A 236 6.39 6.78 -4.44
CA MET A 236 7.28 5.87 -5.15
C MET A 236 7.41 6.22 -6.62
N TYR A 237 8.63 6.23 -7.13
CA TYR A 237 8.94 6.36 -8.54
C TYR A 237 10.04 5.37 -8.94
N MET A 238 9.77 4.50 -9.92
CA MET A 238 10.71 3.50 -10.45
C MET A 238 11.49 2.72 -9.37
N GLY A 239 10.79 2.23 -8.35
CA GLY A 239 11.36 1.40 -7.28
C GLY A 239 12.12 2.15 -6.19
N ASN A 240 12.02 3.46 -6.15
CA ASN A 240 12.58 4.30 -5.09
C ASN A 240 11.46 5.06 -4.38
N ILE A 241 11.59 5.29 -3.08
CA ILE A 241 10.83 6.31 -2.38
C ILE A 241 11.52 7.64 -2.65
N VAL A 242 10.83 8.53 -3.38
CA VAL A 242 11.37 9.83 -3.78
C VAL A 242 10.99 10.95 -2.81
N GLU A 243 9.90 10.75 -2.07
CA GLU A 243 9.42 11.65 -1.02
C GLU A 243 8.63 10.88 0.02
N GLN A 244 8.82 11.21 1.29
CA GLN A 244 8.10 10.59 2.40
C GLN A 244 7.94 11.59 3.54
N GLY A 245 6.73 11.64 4.13
CA GLY A 245 6.44 12.52 5.25
C GLY A 245 5.02 12.31 5.75
N THR A 246 4.57 13.21 6.65
CA THR A 246 3.15 13.23 7.03
C THR A 246 2.28 13.57 5.83
N ALA A 247 1.02 13.14 5.83
CA ALA A 247 0.09 13.45 4.75
C ALA A 247 0.01 14.96 4.51
N VAL A 248 -0.01 15.76 5.57
CA VAL A 248 -0.06 17.23 5.48
C VAL A 248 1.17 17.78 4.75
N GLU A 249 2.38 17.35 5.12
CA GLU A 249 3.61 17.83 4.51
C GLU A 249 3.69 17.46 3.02
N VAL A 250 3.47 16.19 2.69
CA VAL A 250 3.58 15.72 1.30
C VAL A 250 2.51 16.32 0.39
N LEU A 251 1.27 16.47 0.89
CA LEU A 251 0.15 16.96 0.07
C LEU A 251 0.15 18.49 -0.08
N LYS A 252 0.47 19.22 1.00
CA LYS A 252 0.45 20.70 0.98
C LYS A 252 1.78 21.33 0.57
N HIS A 253 2.89 20.68 0.94
CA HIS A 253 4.24 21.19 0.74
C HIS A 253 5.15 20.19 0.03
N PRO A 254 4.75 19.67 -1.16
CA PRO A 254 5.57 18.70 -1.89
C PRO A 254 6.94 19.29 -2.21
N ALA A 255 7.98 18.50 -1.97
CA ALA A 255 9.38 18.89 -2.15
C ALA A 255 10.04 18.19 -3.35
N HIS A 256 9.43 17.12 -3.89
CA HIS A 256 9.89 16.47 -5.11
C HIS A 256 9.08 16.93 -6.33
N PRO A 257 9.71 17.28 -7.47
CA PRO A 257 9.00 17.67 -8.68
C PRO A 257 7.97 16.67 -9.18
N TYR A 258 8.25 15.37 -9.02
CA TYR A 258 7.29 14.29 -9.36
C TYR A 258 6.04 14.36 -8.49
N THR A 259 6.18 14.52 -7.18
CA THR A 259 5.03 14.66 -6.25
C THR A 259 4.19 15.88 -6.62
N SER A 260 4.83 17.02 -6.90
CA SER A 260 4.12 18.22 -7.35
C SER A 260 3.36 17.99 -8.66
N ALA A 261 3.97 17.28 -9.63
CA ALA A 261 3.30 16.95 -10.89
C ALA A 261 2.15 15.96 -10.70
N LEU A 262 2.33 14.95 -9.82
CA LEU A 262 1.29 13.97 -9.48
C LEU A 262 0.07 14.68 -8.86
N LEU A 263 0.27 15.61 -7.93
CA LEU A 263 -0.80 16.38 -7.29
C LEU A 263 -1.54 17.28 -8.29
N LYS A 264 -0.83 17.89 -9.24
CA LYS A 264 -1.42 18.75 -10.28
C LYS A 264 -2.23 17.99 -11.34
N SER A 265 -1.98 16.69 -11.48
CA SER A 265 -2.73 15.83 -12.43
C SER A 265 -4.12 15.42 -11.92
N ILE A 266 -4.49 15.78 -10.68
CA ILE A 266 -5.75 15.39 -10.04
C ILE A 266 -6.82 16.44 -10.33
N PRO A 267 -8.05 16.01 -10.71
CA PRO A 267 -9.18 16.92 -10.82
C PRO A 267 -9.59 17.46 -9.45
N VAL A 268 -9.59 18.80 -9.27
CA VAL A 268 -10.12 19.44 -8.06
C VAL A 268 -11.59 19.73 -8.28
N LEU A 269 -12.47 19.13 -7.47
CA LEU A 269 -13.90 19.39 -7.50
C LEU A 269 -14.17 20.84 -7.10
N GLY A 270 -14.99 21.56 -7.90
CA GLY A 270 -15.38 22.94 -7.61
C GLY A 270 -14.55 24.03 -8.28
N GLN A 271 -13.41 23.73 -8.86
CA GLN A 271 -12.73 24.65 -9.77
C GLN A 271 -13.37 24.52 -11.16
N GLY A 272 -14.08 25.58 -11.59
CA GLY A 272 -14.84 25.59 -12.83
C GLY A 272 -14.04 25.15 -14.06
N LYS A 273 -14.71 24.87 -15.20
CA LYS A 273 -14.22 24.27 -16.47
C LYS A 273 -12.93 24.86 -17.10
N LYS A 274 -12.19 25.73 -16.43
CA LYS A 274 -11.07 26.48 -16.99
C LYS A 274 -9.67 25.98 -16.63
N GLN A 275 -9.51 25.05 -15.67
CA GLN A 275 -8.17 24.48 -15.42
C GLN A 275 -7.98 23.22 -16.26
N LYS A 276 -7.05 23.31 -17.23
CA LYS A 276 -6.57 22.18 -17.99
C LYS A 276 -5.73 21.31 -17.04
N LEU A 277 -6.09 20.02 -16.89
CA LEU A 277 -5.28 19.08 -16.12
C LEU A 277 -3.87 19.02 -16.71
N GLU A 278 -2.86 19.23 -15.88
CA GLU A 278 -1.47 19.11 -16.28
C GLU A 278 -1.06 17.64 -16.19
N ALA A 279 -1.00 16.96 -17.33
CA ALA A 279 -0.44 15.60 -17.38
C ALA A 279 1.07 15.64 -17.09
N ILE A 280 1.57 14.62 -16.38
CA ILE A 280 3.01 14.46 -16.16
C ILE A 280 3.70 14.26 -17.52
N ARG A 281 4.69 15.08 -17.85
CA ARG A 281 5.38 15.09 -19.14
C ARG A 281 6.10 13.78 -19.43
N GLY A 282 6.10 13.36 -20.68
CA GLY A 282 6.82 12.19 -21.16
C GLY A 282 6.29 10.86 -20.65
N VAL A 283 7.02 9.80 -20.91
CA VAL A 283 6.69 8.43 -20.49
C VAL A 283 7.69 7.96 -19.43
N THR A 284 7.25 7.04 -18.58
CA THR A 284 8.13 6.39 -17.60
C THR A 284 9.24 5.64 -18.34
N PRO A 285 10.52 5.81 -17.99
CA PRO A 285 11.63 5.08 -18.58
C PRO A 285 11.46 3.56 -18.50
N ASP A 286 12.15 2.85 -19.44
CA ASP A 286 12.16 1.38 -19.42
C ASP A 286 12.77 0.89 -18.08
N PRO A 287 12.10 0.01 -17.34
CA PRO A 287 12.62 -0.55 -16.09
C PRO A 287 13.90 -1.38 -16.27
N TYR A 288 14.24 -1.79 -17.50
CA TYR A 288 15.49 -2.49 -17.82
C TYR A 288 16.61 -1.54 -18.30
N ASP A 289 16.28 -0.31 -18.70
CA ASP A 289 17.23 0.72 -19.16
C ASP A 289 16.97 2.03 -18.40
N ARG A 290 17.27 2.00 -17.11
CA ARG A 290 17.01 3.12 -16.21
C ARG A 290 18.09 4.20 -16.32
N PRO A 291 17.74 5.49 -16.21
CA PRO A 291 18.72 6.55 -16.01
C PRO A 291 19.67 6.23 -14.84
N LYS A 292 20.95 6.47 -15.01
CA LYS A 292 21.98 6.20 -13.97
C LYS A 292 21.80 7.06 -12.73
N GLY A 293 21.41 8.33 -12.92
CA GLY A 293 21.16 9.28 -11.85
C GLY A 293 19.70 9.33 -11.42
N CYS A 294 19.18 10.55 -11.23
CA CYS A 294 17.78 10.77 -10.89
C CYS A 294 16.87 10.21 -11.99
N GLN A 295 16.09 9.19 -11.66
CA GLN A 295 15.26 8.48 -12.64
C GLN A 295 14.10 9.33 -13.18
N PHE A 296 13.72 10.39 -12.46
CA PHE A 296 12.72 11.35 -12.92
C PHE A 296 13.31 12.48 -13.79
N ALA A 297 14.63 12.64 -13.87
CA ALA A 297 15.29 13.72 -14.59
C ALA A 297 14.80 13.92 -16.05
N PRO A 298 14.57 12.86 -16.86
CA PRO A 298 14.05 13.01 -18.23
C PRO A 298 12.66 13.66 -18.35
N ARG A 299 11.89 13.68 -17.25
CA ARG A 299 10.52 14.21 -17.17
C ARG A 299 10.42 15.45 -16.29
N CYS A 300 11.55 15.91 -15.71
CA CYS A 300 11.59 16.91 -14.67
C CYS A 300 11.85 18.32 -15.24
N ASP A 301 10.97 19.28 -14.94
CA ASP A 301 11.18 20.68 -15.33
C ASP A 301 12.28 21.38 -14.52
N TYR A 302 12.74 20.75 -13.43
CA TYR A 302 13.83 21.25 -12.56
C TYR A 302 15.13 20.45 -12.75
N ALA A 303 15.25 19.67 -13.84
CA ALA A 303 16.47 18.89 -14.08
C ALA A 303 17.69 19.79 -14.22
N CYS A 304 18.83 19.33 -13.66
CA CYS A 304 20.11 20.01 -13.72
C CYS A 304 21.26 18.99 -13.85
N GLU A 305 22.47 19.42 -14.09
CA GLU A 305 23.65 18.56 -14.26
C GLU A 305 23.83 17.56 -13.10
N LYS A 306 23.57 18.00 -11.85
CA LYS A 306 23.64 17.11 -10.67
C LYS A 306 22.65 15.92 -10.74
N CYS A 307 21.61 16.01 -11.57
CA CYS A 307 20.66 14.91 -11.73
C CYS A 307 21.21 13.72 -12.51
N GLU A 308 22.42 13.83 -13.09
CA GLU A 308 23.18 12.69 -13.64
C GLU A 308 23.65 11.74 -12.53
N GLU A 309 23.65 12.21 -11.28
CA GLU A 309 23.87 11.40 -10.09
C GLU A 309 22.58 11.18 -9.31
N MET A 310 22.55 10.07 -8.56
CA MET A 310 21.40 9.75 -7.70
C MET A 310 21.33 10.71 -6.52
N PRO A 311 20.22 11.47 -6.31
CA PRO A 311 20.14 12.39 -5.18
C PRO A 311 20.09 11.61 -3.86
N PRO A 312 20.80 12.11 -2.83
CA PRO A 312 20.75 11.54 -1.48
C PRO A 312 19.39 11.80 -0.83
N GLU A 313 19.10 11.04 0.21
CA GLU A 313 18.00 11.36 1.12
C GLU A 313 18.31 12.64 1.88
N THR A 314 17.43 13.63 1.80
CA THR A 314 17.56 14.91 2.46
C THR A 314 16.30 15.22 3.25
N MET A 315 16.44 15.73 4.48
CA MET A 315 15.30 16.22 5.26
C MET A 315 15.04 17.68 4.90
N VAL A 316 13.81 17.98 4.47
CA VAL A 316 13.36 19.36 4.15
C VAL A 316 12.50 19.96 5.26
N GLY A 317 12.03 19.14 6.17
CA GLY A 317 11.23 19.48 7.35
C GLY A 317 11.32 18.38 8.40
N VAL A 318 10.62 18.55 9.52
CA VAL A 318 10.57 17.54 10.58
C VAL A 318 9.80 16.31 10.07
N GLY A 319 10.50 15.19 9.90
CA GLY A 319 9.90 13.95 9.39
C GLY A 319 9.55 13.99 7.91
N HIS A 320 10.04 14.98 7.14
CA HIS A 320 9.79 15.11 5.71
C HIS A 320 11.08 14.84 4.92
N MET A 321 11.22 13.66 4.36
CA MET A 321 12.35 13.17 3.58
C MET A 321 12.08 13.31 2.09
N VAL A 322 13.10 13.72 1.33
CA VAL A 322 13.04 13.82 -0.13
C VAL A 322 14.35 13.39 -0.77
N ARG A 323 14.28 12.77 -1.94
CA ARG A 323 15.43 12.45 -2.81
C ARG A 323 15.43 13.36 -4.04
N CYS A 324 15.87 14.61 -3.86
CA CYS A 324 15.94 15.60 -4.95
C CYS A 324 17.07 16.62 -4.70
N TRP A 325 17.90 16.89 -5.71
CA TRP A 325 18.94 17.93 -5.64
C TRP A 325 18.35 19.35 -5.52
N ASN A 326 17.15 19.57 -6.05
CA ASN A 326 16.47 20.86 -6.06
C ASN A 326 15.33 20.94 -5.02
N ALA A 327 15.33 20.09 -4.00
CA ALA A 327 14.26 19.98 -3.01
C ALA A 327 13.90 21.32 -2.37
N GLN A 328 14.87 22.08 -1.89
CA GLN A 328 14.64 23.38 -1.24
C GLN A 328 14.01 24.42 -2.17
N LYS A 329 14.36 24.39 -3.46
CA LYS A 329 13.77 25.28 -4.46
C LYS A 329 12.29 24.96 -4.71
N VAL A 330 11.96 23.66 -4.80
CA VAL A 330 10.58 23.19 -5.01
C VAL A 330 9.73 23.47 -3.78
N TYR A 331 10.23 23.12 -2.60
CA TYR A 331 9.57 23.33 -1.31
C TYR A 331 9.32 24.82 -1.02
N GLY A 332 10.30 25.68 -1.23
CA GLY A 332 10.18 27.14 -1.01
C GLY A 332 9.26 27.84 -2.02
N ALA A 333 9.15 27.35 -3.26
CA ALA A 333 8.20 27.88 -4.23
C ALA A 333 6.75 27.64 -3.78
N LYS A 334 6.46 26.48 -3.23
CA LYS A 334 5.13 26.10 -2.74
C LYS A 334 4.71 26.85 -1.47
N GLN A 335 5.64 27.12 -0.56
CA GLN A 335 5.33 27.95 0.61
C GLN A 335 4.92 29.39 0.24
N LYS A 336 5.51 29.96 -0.83
CA LYS A 336 5.11 31.28 -1.32
C LYS A 336 3.73 31.28 -1.99
N GLU A 337 3.38 30.21 -2.73
CA GLU A 337 2.05 30.06 -3.32
C GLU A 337 0.93 29.88 -2.27
N ALA A 338 1.24 29.25 -1.13
CA ALA A 338 0.29 29.03 -0.04
C ALA A 338 0.09 30.25 0.87
N SER A 339 0.95 31.26 0.78
CA SER A 339 0.89 32.51 1.56
C SER A 339 0.28 33.69 0.81
N LEU A 340 -0.14 33.50 -0.44
CA LEU A 340 -0.90 34.43 -1.29
C LEU A 340 -2.36 33.96 -1.42
#